data_93a70ff0251e566e9bc6b0dadf54051d
#
_entry.id   93a70ff0251e566e9bc6b0dadf54051d
#
_cell.length_a   1.000
_cell.length_b   1.000
_cell.length_c   1.000
_cell.angle_alpha   90.00
_cell.angle_beta   90.00
_cell.angle_gamma   90.00
#
_symmetry.space_group_name_H-M   'P 1'
#
loop_
_entity.id
_entity.type
_entity.pdbx_description
1 polymer ?
#
loop_
_entity_poly.entity_id
_entity_poly.type
_entity_poly.pdbx_seq_one_letter_code
_entity_poly.pdbx_strand_id
1 'polypeptide(L)'
;MKKWINILLLAIAMMACENTTFVSSVPSYPVQMVINILGEYPNFVAEGGINVLTFTAPRYPTEAVGYAGLLIYTAFDNQYHACDLCCPKCLKRSAPVEWDGGFYAHCPTCGEDYDLSYGLGIPTRGISNERLRPYTALYGNGRLTISQQ
;
A
#
# COMPACT_ATOMS: atom_id res chain seq x y z
N MET A 1 -6.78 -50.25 -10.74
CA MET A 1 -5.73 -49.37 -11.23
C MET A 1 -6.24 -47.99 -11.68
N LYS A 2 -7.26 -47.83 -12.52
CA LYS A 2 -7.78 -46.52 -12.96
C LYS A 2 -8.25 -45.58 -11.83
N LYS A 3 -8.83 -46.07 -10.75
CA LYS A 3 -9.30 -45.25 -9.61
C LYS A 3 -8.16 -44.65 -8.81
N TRP A 4 -7.02 -45.30 -8.68
CA TRP A 4 -5.86 -44.83 -7.95
C TRP A 4 -5.12 -43.74 -8.73
N ILE A 5 -5.12 -43.83 -10.07
CA ILE A 5 -4.50 -42.81 -10.95
C ILE A 5 -5.27 -41.49 -10.86
N ASN A 6 -6.61 -41.53 -10.78
CA ASN A 6 -7.44 -40.33 -10.64
C ASN A 6 -7.25 -39.65 -9.28
N ILE A 7 -7.06 -40.42 -8.20
CA ILE A 7 -6.79 -39.88 -6.86
C ILE A 7 -5.41 -39.21 -6.83
N LEU A 8 -4.41 -39.81 -7.47
CA LEU A 8 -3.05 -39.24 -7.55
C LEU A 8 -3.03 -37.95 -8.38
N LEU A 9 -3.76 -37.88 -9.48
CA LEU A 9 -3.91 -36.68 -10.31
C LEU A 9 -4.63 -35.54 -9.57
N LEU A 10 -5.63 -35.84 -8.75
CA LEU A 10 -6.35 -34.88 -7.95
C LEU A 10 -5.47 -34.31 -6.82
N ALA A 11 -4.60 -35.13 -6.22
CA ALA A 11 -3.66 -34.69 -5.18
C ALA A 11 -2.57 -33.77 -5.71
N ILE A 12 -2.13 -33.94 -6.96
CA ILE A 12 -1.11 -33.07 -7.59
C ILE A 12 -1.72 -31.69 -7.94
N ALA A 13 -3.00 -31.62 -8.27
CA ALA A 13 -3.67 -30.35 -8.58
C ALA A 13 -3.84 -29.41 -7.36
N MET A 14 -3.71 -29.93 -6.14
CA MET A 14 -3.82 -29.12 -4.91
C MET A 14 -2.51 -28.47 -4.47
N MET A 15 -1.38 -28.76 -5.10
CA MET A 15 -0.07 -28.22 -4.72
C MET A 15 0.35 -26.96 -5.49
N ALA A 16 -0.46 -26.47 -6.41
CA ALA A 16 -0.14 -25.26 -7.20
C ALA A 16 -0.75 -23.99 -6.58
N CYS A 17 -0.57 -23.76 -5.28
CA CYS A 17 -0.79 -22.44 -4.70
C CYS A 17 0.56 -21.74 -4.66
N GLU A 18 0.96 -21.06 -5.73
CA GLU A 18 2.09 -20.15 -5.69
C GLU A 18 1.71 -18.96 -4.81
N ASN A 19 2.27 -18.89 -3.62
CA ASN A 19 2.19 -17.71 -2.77
C ASN A 19 3.05 -16.60 -3.42
N THR A 20 2.42 -15.77 -4.22
CA THR A 20 3.07 -14.57 -4.75
C THR A 20 3.32 -13.61 -3.59
N THR A 21 4.55 -13.55 -3.09
CA THR A 21 4.96 -12.56 -2.08
C THR A 21 5.37 -11.28 -2.78
N PHE A 22 4.62 -10.22 -2.53
CA PHE A 22 5.01 -8.89 -2.97
C PHE A 22 6.05 -8.32 -2.01
N VAL A 23 7.14 -7.80 -2.55
CA VAL A 23 8.25 -7.18 -1.82
C VAL A 23 8.31 -5.68 -2.15
N SER A 24 9.13 -4.92 -1.45
CA SER A 24 9.41 -3.53 -1.77
C SER A 24 10.89 -3.26 -1.67
N SER A 25 11.48 -2.76 -2.74
CA SER A 25 12.89 -2.31 -2.79
C SER A 25 13.10 -0.92 -2.21
N VAL A 26 12.03 -0.21 -1.88
CA VAL A 26 12.13 1.13 -1.26
C VAL A 26 12.90 1.02 0.06
N PRO A 27 13.93 1.86 0.30
CA PRO A 27 14.69 1.83 1.55
C PRO A 27 13.80 2.06 2.78
N SER A 28 14.14 1.38 3.88
CA SER A 28 13.45 1.58 5.15
C SER A 28 13.92 2.88 5.80
N TYR A 29 13.00 3.84 5.91
CA TYR A 29 13.20 5.11 6.59
C TYR A 29 12.20 5.25 7.74
N PRO A 30 12.52 6.01 8.78
CA PRO A 30 11.62 6.21 9.91
C PRO A 30 10.27 6.76 9.46
N VAL A 31 9.20 6.17 9.99
CA VAL A 31 7.83 6.65 9.85
C VAL A 31 7.19 6.72 11.21
N GLN A 32 6.71 7.90 11.55
CA GLN A 32 5.94 8.15 12.76
C GLN A 32 5.04 9.37 12.52
N MET A 33 3.74 9.15 12.50
CA MET A 33 2.76 10.22 12.34
C MET A 33 1.48 9.89 13.10
N VAL A 34 0.90 10.87 13.76
CA VAL A 34 -0.41 10.76 14.39
C VAL A 34 -1.32 11.84 13.83
N ILE A 35 -2.45 11.44 13.24
CA ILE A 35 -3.41 12.34 12.60
C ILE A 35 -4.72 12.28 13.38
N ASN A 36 -5.25 13.41 13.75
CA ASN A 36 -6.60 13.52 14.30
C ASN A 36 -7.61 13.56 13.16
N ILE A 37 -8.10 12.40 12.75
CA ILE A 37 -9.02 12.27 11.61
C ILE A 37 -10.29 13.08 11.85
N LEU A 38 -10.90 12.94 13.01
CA LEU A 38 -12.16 13.64 13.30
C LEU A 38 -12.01 15.17 13.36
N GLY A 39 -10.85 15.67 13.79
CA GLY A 39 -10.61 17.11 13.91
C GLY A 39 -9.99 17.76 12.68
N GLU A 40 -9.03 17.07 12.03
CA GLU A 40 -8.25 17.63 10.93
C GLU A 40 -8.79 17.23 9.54
N TYR A 41 -9.34 16.01 9.41
CA TYR A 41 -9.79 15.43 8.14
C TYR A 41 -11.14 14.70 8.28
N PRO A 42 -12.23 15.37 8.70
CA PRO A 42 -13.51 14.72 9.03
C PRO A 42 -14.15 13.98 7.84
N ASN A 43 -13.79 14.32 6.61
CA ASN A 43 -14.26 13.65 5.40
C ASN A 43 -13.39 12.47 4.97
N PHE A 44 -12.25 12.24 5.63
CA PHE A 44 -11.35 11.11 5.37
C PHE A 44 -11.77 9.92 6.23
N VAL A 45 -12.86 9.26 5.82
CA VAL A 45 -13.46 8.13 6.51
C VAL A 45 -13.16 6.83 5.79
N ALA A 46 -13.04 5.74 6.55
CA ALA A 46 -12.70 4.43 5.98
C ALA A 46 -13.83 3.86 5.12
N GLU A 47 -15.06 4.13 5.49
CA GLU A 47 -16.23 3.73 4.68
C GLU A 47 -16.42 4.70 3.50
N GLY A 48 -16.74 4.16 2.34
CA GLY A 48 -17.14 4.97 1.18
C GLY A 48 -16.15 5.01 0.03
N GLY A 49 -15.15 4.14 0.02
CA GLY A 49 -14.23 3.97 -1.11
C GLY A 49 -12.85 4.56 -0.87
N ILE A 50 -12.15 4.86 -1.96
CA ILE A 50 -10.76 5.32 -1.92
C ILE A 50 -10.72 6.83 -1.75
N ASN A 51 -10.13 7.26 -0.64
CA ASN A 51 -9.73 8.64 -0.39
C ASN A 51 -8.23 8.64 -0.05
N VAL A 52 -7.52 9.69 -0.37
CA VAL A 52 -6.06 9.75 -0.24
C VAL A 52 -5.63 11.03 0.45
N LEU A 53 -4.69 10.90 1.38
CA LEU A 53 -3.90 11.98 1.97
C LEU A 53 -2.42 11.74 1.68
N THR A 54 -1.68 12.77 1.30
CA THR A 54 -0.24 12.69 1.04
C THR A 54 0.53 13.68 1.90
N PHE A 55 1.67 13.24 2.42
CA PHE A 55 2.58 14.07 3.19
C PHE A 55 4.01 13.88 2.67
N THR A 56 4.51 14.85 1.95
CA THR A 56 5.90 14.85 1.41
C THR A 56 6.92 15.37 2.42
N ALA A 57 6.46 15.99 3.51
CA ALA A 57 7.30 16.47 4.60
C ALA A 57 6.56 16.31 5.95
N PRO A 58 7.29 16.20 7.07
CA PRO A 58 6.72 16.24 8.40
C PRO A 58 5.98 17.56 8.65
N ARG A 59 4.82 17.50 9.32
CA ARG A 59 4.07 18.69 9.77
C ARG A 59 4.67 19.25 11.06
N TYR A 60 5.24 18.37 11.89
CA TYR A 60 5.83 18.69 13.19
C TYR A 60 7.21 18.04 13.34
N PRO A 61 8.12 18.60 14.18
CA PRO A 61 9.47 18.07 14.37
C PRO A 61 9.54 16.64 14.91
N THR A 62 8.46 16.15 15.51
CA THR A 62 8.34 14.78 16.05
C THR A 62 7.83 13.77 15.03
N GLU A 63 7.47 14.21 13.83
CA GLU A 63 6.96 13.35 12.77
C GLU A 63 8.08 12.91 11.83
N ALA A 64 7.87 11.74 11.21
CA ALA A 64 8.71 11.21 10.15
C ALA A 64 7.81 10.55 9.08
N VAL A 65 8.10 10.80 7.82
CA VAL A 65 7.21 10.46 6.69
C VAL A 65 7.79 9.41 5.73
N GLY A 66 8.83 8.69 6.13
CA GLY A 66 9.44 7.66 5.29
C GLY A 66 10.48 8.18 4.31
N TYR A 67 10.69 7.44 3.21
CA TYR A 67 11.75 7.73 2.24
C TYR A 67 11.40 8.87 1.28
N ALA A 68 10.26 8.79 0.58
CA ALA A 68 9.83 9.85 -0.36
C ALA A 68 8.59 10.62 0.11
N GLY A 69 8.05 10.26 1.25
CA GLY A 69 6.81 10.79 1.78
C GLY A 69 5.82 9.68 2.09
N LEU A 70 4.69 10.06 2.64
CA LEU A 70 3.67 9.16 3.14
C LEU A 70 2.40 9.30 2.30
N LEU A 71 1.91 8.18 1.76
CA LEU A 71 0.61 8.02 1.15
C LEU A 71 -0.29 7.30 2.15
N ILE A 72 -1.34 7.97 2.60
CA ILE A 72 -2.36 7.37 3.47
C ILE A 72 -3.65 7.30 2.67
N TYR A 73 -4.32 6.16 2.68
CA TYR A 73 -5.54 5.98 1.90
C TYR A 73 -6.53 5.06 2.60
N THR A 74 -7.79 5.18 2.21
CA THR A 74 -8.85 4.24 2.53
C THR A 74 -9.03 3.28 1.36
N ALA A 75 -9.53 2.08 1.61
CA ALA A 75 -9.74 1.08 0.59
C ALA A 75 -11.14 0.45 0.70
N PHE A 76 -11.51 -0.43 -0.23
CA PHE A 76 -12.84 -1.09 -0.22
C PHE A 76 -13.00 -2.14 0.89
N ASP A 77 -11.94 -2.44 1.64
CA ASP A 77 -12.00 -3.23 2.86
C ASP A 77 -12.42 -2.42 4.10
N ASN A 78 -12.74 -1.13 3.91
CA ASN A 78 -13.10 -0.18 4.95
C ASN A 78 -12.00 0.01 6.02
N GLN A 79 -10.73 -0.09 5.61
CA GLN A 79 -9.57 0.11 6.46
C GLN A 79 -8.73 1.31 5.99
N TYR A 80 -7.93 1.82 6.90
CA TYR A 80 -6.88 2.79 6.60
C TYR A 80 -5.59 2.05 6.26
N HIS A 81 -4.94 2.47 5.20
CA HIS A 81 -3.67 1.95 4.74
C HIS A 81 -2.65 3.07 4.62
N ALA A 82 -1.38 2.72 4.71
CA ALA A 82 -0.30 3.66 4.51
C ALA A 82 0.86 3.00 3.78
N CYS A 83 1.50 3.76 2.88
CA CYS A 83 2.71 3.33 2.20
C CYS A 83 3.62 4.51 1.88
N ASP A 84 4.87 4.21 1.50
CA ASP A 84 5.80 5.21 1.01
C ASP A 84 5.38 5.72 -0.37
N LEU A 85 5.55 7.00 -0.62
CA LEU A 85 5.31 7.62 -1.92
C LEU A 85 6.39 7.25 -2.97
N CYS A 86 7.43 6.52 -2.58
CA CYS A 86 8.47 6.10 -3.52
C CYS A 86 7.99 4.94 -4.39
N CYS A 87 8.12 5.12 -5.70
CA CYS A 87 7.97 4.02 -6.64
C CYS A 87 9.12 3.02 -6.44
N PRO A 88 8.85 1.74 -6.09
CA PRO A 88 9.91 0.75 -5.83
C PRO A 88 10.75 0.43 -7.07
N LYS A 89 10.18 0.58 -8.26
CA LYS A 89 10.88 0.35 -9.53
C LYS A 89 11.87 1.47 -9.89
N CYS A 90 11.53 2.73 -9.57
CA CYS A 90 12.35 3.89 -9.93
C CYS A 90 13.28 4.34 -8.81
N LEU A 91 12.89 4.16 -7.55
CA LEU A 91 13.60 4.58 -6.34
C LEU A 91 13.96 6.09 -6.32
N LYS A 92 13.14 6.92 -6.98
CA LYS A 92 13.36 8.37 -7.06
C LYS A 92 12.54 9.11 -6.01
N ARG A 93 13.21 9.64 -4.97
CA ARG A 93 12.59 10.48 -3.94
C ARG A 93 11.96 11.77 -4.49
N SER A 94 12.56 12.33 -5.53
CA SER A 94 12.12 13.59 -6.14
C SER A 94 10.93 13.44 -7.08
N ALA A 95 10.48 12.22 -7.34
CA ALA A 95 9.35 11.93 -8.21
C ALA A 95 8.43 10.91 -7.52
N PRO A 96 7.72 11.34 -6.47
CA PRO A 96 6.78 10.49 -5.75
C PRO A 96 5.66 9.99 -6.66
N VAL A 97 5.03 8.89 -6.29
CA VAL A 97 3.80 8.46 -6.96
C VAL A 97 2.68 9.45 -6.64
N GLU A 98 1.78 9.62 -7.58
CA GLU A 98 0.64 10.54 -7.51
C GLU A 98 -0.67 9.76 -7.60
N TRP A 99 -1.65 10.12 -6.79
CA TRP A 99 -2.98 9.53 -6.89
C TRP A 99 -3.69 10.03 -8.14
N ASP A 100 -4.26 9.13 -8.93
CA ASP A 100 -4.99 9.46 -10.17
C ASP A 100 -6.41 9.99 -9.95
N GLY A 101 -6.87 10.06 -8.69
CA GLY A 101 -8.24 10.43 -8.32
C GLY A 101 -9.22 9.25 -8.38
N GLY A 102 -8.75 8.05 -8.71
CA GLY A 102 -9.50 6.81 -8.81
C GLY A 102 -8.92 5.72 -7.93
N PHE A 103 -8.45 4.64 -8.54
CA PHE A 103 -8.01 3.42 -7.84
C PHE A 103 -6.49 3.27 -7.75
N TYR A 104 -5.72 4.13 -8.41
CA TYR A 104 -4.30 3.90 -8.61
C TYR A 104 -3.43 5.04 -8.09
N ALA A 105 -2.24 4.66 -7.62
CA ALA A 105 -1.13 5.56 -7.45
C ALA A 105 -0.19 5.41 -8.66
N HIS A 106 -0.06 6.47 -9.44
CA HIS A 106 0.70 6.52 -10.69
C HIS A 106 2.13 6.99 -10.46
N CYS A 107 3.12 6.32 -11.05
CA CYS A 107 4.50 6.78 -11.06
C CYS A 107 4.79 7.66 -12.29
N PRO A 108 5.05 8.96 -12.14
CA PRO A 108 5.29 9.86 -13.28
C PRO A 108 6.60 9.56 -14.03
N THR A 109 7.51 8.78 -13.43
CA THR A 109 8.79 8.44 -14.04
C THR A 109 8.72 7.22 -14.96
N CYS A 110 8.08 6.12 -14.54
CA CYS A 110 8.06 4.88 -15.30
C CYS A 110 6.68 4.48 -15.82
N GLY A 111 5.64 5.24 -15.47
CA GLY A 111 4.27 4.97 -15.87
C GLY A 111 3.65 3.74 -15.19
N GLU A 112 4.23 3.23 -14.11
CA GLU A 112 3.66 2.12 -13.35
C GLU A 112 2.51 2.62 -12.49
N ASP A 113 1.42 1.83 -12.44
CA ASP A 113 0.26 2.08 -11.62
C ASP A 113 0.18 1.05 -10.50
N TYR A 114 -0.09 1.51 -9.28
CA TYR A 114 -0.20 0.69 -8.08
C TYR A 114 -1.64 0.70 -7.59
N ASP A 115 -2.26 -0.47 -7.50
CA ASP A 115 -3.66 -0.63 -7.08
C ASP A 115 -3.81 -0.41 -5.58
N LEU A 116 -4.66 0.55 -5.22
CA LEU A 116 -4.99 0.91 -3.84
C LEU A 116 -6.29 0.26 -3.35
N SER A 117 -7.04 -0.43 -4.20
CA SER A 117 -8.41 -0.89 -3.95
C SER A 117 -8.57 -1.74 -2.69
N TYR A 118 -7.57 -2.57 -2.38
CA TYR A 118 -7.60 -3.50 -1.25
C TYR A 118 -6.40 -3.34 -0.31
N GLY A 119 -5.81 -2.16 -0.25
CA GLY A 119 -4.74 -1.84 0.70
C GLY A 119 -3.37 -2.45 0.41
N LEU A 120 -3.19 -3.09 -0.74
CA LEU A 120 -1.96 -3.83 -1.04
C LEU A 120 -0.89 -2.99 -1.73
N GLY A 121 -1.27 -1.93 -2.49
CA GLY A 121 -0.34 -1.09 -3.24
C GLY A 121 0.50 -1.89 -4.25
N ILE A 122 -0.13 -2.86 -4.92
CA ILE A 122 0.54 -3.77 -5.87
C ILE A 122 0.54 -3.20 -7.29
N PRO A 123 1.57 -3.49 -8.11
CA PRO A 123 1.62 -3.04 -9.50
C PRO A 123 0.52 -3.72 -10.34
N THR A 124 -0.09 -2.95 -11.25
CA THR A 124 -1.22 -3.43 -12.05
C THR A 124 -0.80 -4.25 -13.28
N ARG A 125 0.43 -4.07 -13.76
CA ARG A 125 0.88 -4.69 -15.02
C ARG A 125 1.49 -6.08 -14.86
N GLY A 126 1.55 -6.64 -13.66
CA GLY A 126 1.92 -8.04 -13.41
C GLY A 126 3.34 -8.46 -13.78
N ILE A 127 4.22 -7.51 -14.11
CA ILE A 127 5.61 -7.79 -14.54
C ILE A 127 6.57 -7.77 -13.34
N SER A 128 6.17 -7.19 -12.23
CA SER A 128 6.98 -7.01 -11.03
C SER A 128 6.22 -7.45 -9.79
N ASN A 129 6.92 -8.07 -8.84
CA ASN A 129 6.40 -8.32 -7.50
C ASN A 129 6.71 -7.16 -6.55
N GLU A 130 7.15 -6.02 -7.08
CA GLU A 130 7.50 -4.83 -6.32
C GLU A 130 6.26 -4.03 -6.01
N ARG A 131 5.86 -3.98 -4.74
CA ARG A 131 4.76 -3.14 -4.25
C ARG A 131 5.26 -1.87 -3.59
N LEU A 132 4.39 -0.87 -3.45
CA LEU A 132 4.67 0.28 -2.58
C LEU A 132 5.05 -0.23 -1.18
N ARG A 133 6.04 0.40 -0.53
CA ARG A 133 6.46 -0.02 0.83
C ARG A 133 5.34 0.24 1.80
N PRO A 134 4.76 -0.79 2.42
CA PRO A 134 3.67 -0.61 3.36
C PRO A 134 4.18 -0.14 4.72
N TYR A 135 3.31 0.55 5.44
CA TYR A 135 3.45 0.96 6.82
C TYR A 135 2.26 0.49 7.63
N THR A 136 2.42 0.40 8.94
CA THR A 136 1.31 0.07 9.83
C THR A 136 0.43 1.31 10.01
N ALA A 137 -0.88 1.17 9.78
CA ALA A 137 -1.89 2.20 9.99
C ALA A 137 -2.90 1.70 11.01
N LEU A 138 -2.94 2.30 12.20
CA LEU A 138 -3.84 1.92 13.29
C LEU A 138 -4.79 3.06 13.61
N TYR A 139 -6.07 2.82 13.42
CA TYR A 139 -7.12 3.77 13.76
C TYR A 139 -7.77 3.43 15.11
N GLY A 140 -7.90 4.44 15.95
CA GLY A 140 -8.58 4.31 17.24
C GLY A 140 -8.88 5.67 17.86
N ASN A 141 -10.04 5.80 18.49
CA ASN A 141 -10.46 7.02 19.17
C ASN A 141 -10.36 8.30 18.33
N GLY A 142 -10.69 8.21 17.02
CA GLY A 142 -10.65 9.34 16.11
C GLY A 142 -9.24 9.71 15.62
N ARG A 143 -8.23 8.94 15.98
CA ARG A 143 -6.83 9.15 15.59
C ARG A 143 -6.31 8.01 14.75
N LEU A 144 -5.55 8.34 13.75
CA LEU A 144 -4.82 7.41 12.90
C LEU A 144 -3.33 7.51 13.23
N THR A 145 -2.75 6.41 13.70
CA THR A 145 -1.33 6.30 13.99
C THR A 145 -0.63 5.53 12.89
N ILE A 146 0.38 6.13 12.29
CA ILE A 146 1.22 5.49 11.26
C ILE A 146 2.60 5.24 11.85
N SER A 147 3.08 4.02 11.67
CA SER A 147 4.40 3.60 12.11
C SER A 147 5.03 2.62 11.13
N GLN A 148 6.32 2.39 11.30
CA GLN A 148 7.05 1.37 10.58
C GLN A 148 6.48 -0.03 10.90
N GLN A 149 6.47 -0.93 9.92
CA GLN A 149 6.14 -2.34 10.14
C GLN A 149 7.29 -3.06 10.85
#